data_556deca6ad4a089cf35b91416ed4bfe9
#
_entry.id   556deca6ad4a089cf35b91416ed4bfe9
#
_cell.length_a   1.000
_cell.length_b   1.000
_cell.length_c   1.000
_cell.angle_alpha   90.00
_cell.angle_beta   90.00
_cell.angle_gamma   90.00
#
_symmetry.space_group_name_H-M   'P 1'
#
loop_
_entity.id
_entity.type
_entity.pdbx_description
1 polymer ?
#
loop_
_entity_poly.entity_id
_entity_poly.type
_entity_poly.pdbx_seq_one_letter_code
_entity_poly.pdbx_strand_id
1 'polypeptide(L)'
;MSEAPVLIAKDARGVATVTINRPNVRNAIDDTVIGLLTDAFTGLGVDGATRIVVLTGSGSAFCAGADLGWMRRMAAAGERENVASAKTISAMLRSLNELPKPTIARVNGAAYAAGTGLVAACDIAVAVEQAVFSISEVRIGLTPSTISPYVVAAIGARAARRYFLTGEPFSAADASRLGLVHQVVAESALDGAVESLIATLLAGGPQSQSRAKRLIADVAGRPVDDALEMLTARSIADARASPEGREGIQAFLDKRKPAWR
;
A
#
# COMPACT_ATOMS: atom_id res chain seq x y z
N MET A 1 -25.72 -13.70 -9.92
CA MET A 1 -24.35 -14.14 -9.56
C MET A 1 -23.72 -12.96 -8.82
N SER A 2 -23.17 -13.19 -7.61
CA SER A 2 -22.45 -12.12 -6.91
C SER A 2 -21.17 -11.79 -7.68
N GLU A 3 -20.90 -10.51 -7.89
CA GLU A 3 -19.63 -10.08 -8.47
C GLU A 3 -18.45 -10.54 -7.61
N ALA A 4 -17.28 -10.72 -8.24
CA ALA A 4 -16.07 -11.14 -7.52
C ALA A 4 -15.71 -10.12 -6.41
N PRO A 5 -15.33 -10.58 -5.20
CA PRO A 5 -15.06 -9.69 -4.06
C PRO A 5 -13.77 -8.87 -4.19
N VAL A 6 -12.91 -9.22 -5.14
CA VAL A 6 -11.75 -8.43 -5.57
C VAL A 6 -11.77 -8.37 -7.09
N LEU A 7 -11.67 -7.17 -7.63
CA LEU A 7 -11.62 -6.92 -9.08
C LEU A 7 -10.22 -6.42 -9.46
N ILE A 8 -9.72 -6.84 -10.60
CA ILE A 8 -8.46 -6.36 -11.16
C ILE A 8 -8.73 -5.88 -12.58
N ALA A 9 -8.46 -4.61 -12.84
CA ALA A 9 -8.51 -4.02 -14.17
C ALA A 9 -7.12 -3.46 -14.51
N LYS A 10 -6.60 -3.76 -15.71
CA LYS A 10 -5.30 -3.25 -16.16
C LYS A 10 -5.50 -2.48 -17.47
N ASP A 11 -4.98 -1.26 -17.55
CA ASP A 11 -5.01 -0.45 -18.75
C ASP A 11 -3.80 -0.72 -19.66
N ALA A 12 -3.82 -0.12 -20.86
CA ALA A 12 -2.78 -0.29 -21.86
C ALA A 12 -1.40 0.28 -21.44
N ARG A 13 -1.36 1.13 -20.40
CA ARG A 13 -0.14 1.72 -19.85
C ARG A 13 0.53 0.80 -18.81
N GLY A 14 -0.14 -0.30 -18.43
CA GLY A 14 0.30 -1.21 -17.40
C GLY A 14 -0.09 -0.75 -15.99
N VAL A 15 -1.08 0.12 -15.84
CA VAL A 15 -1.64 0.50 -14.55
C VAL A 15 -2.71 -0.53 -14.16
N ALA A 16 -2.47 -1.26 -13.09
CA ALA A 16 -3.41 -2.23 -12.56
C ALA A 16 -4.17 -1.64 -11.37
N THR A 17 -5.50 -1.56 -11.47
CA THR A 17 -6.37 -1.18 -10.36
C THR A 17 -6.92 -2.43 -9.69
N VAL A 18 -6.61 -2.61 -8.42
CA VAL A 18 -7.14 -3.65 -7.53
C VAL A 18 -8.24 -3.02 -6.68
N THR A 19 -9.47 -3.49 -6.84
CA THR A 19 -10.64 -2.96 -6.12
C THR A 19 -11.18 -4.01 -5.15
N ILE A 20 -11.26 -3.66 -3.86
CA ILE A 20 -12.02 -4.46 -2.89
C ILE A 20 -13.50 -4.20 -3.19
N ASN A 21 -14.22 -5.24 -3.62
CA ASN A 21 -15.57 -5.12 -4.17
C ASN A 21 -16.62 -5.82 -3.29
N ARG A 22 -16.79 -5.32 -2.08
CA ARG A 22 -17.82 -5.75 -1.13
C ARG A 22 -18.54 -4.54 -0.52
N PRO A 23 -19.17 -3.66 -1.34
CA PRO A 23 -19.73 -2.39 -0.86
C PRO A 23 -20.82 -2.58 0.22
N ASN A 24 -21.58 -3.67 0.15
CA ASN A 24 -22.65 -3.99 1.12
C ASN A 24 -22.13 -4.21 2.56
N VAL A 25 -20.86 -4.57 2.71
CA VAL A 25 -20.17 -4.71 4.00
C VAL A 25 -19.01 -3.70 4.13
N ARG A 26 -19.07 -2.59 3.38
CA ARG A 26 -18.07 -1.52 3.37
C ARG A 26 -16.64 -2.03 3.11
N ASN A 27 -16.52 -3.02 2.22
CA ASN A 27 -15.25 -3.62 1.84
C ASN A 27 -14.49 -4.27 3.01
N ALA A 28 -15.21 -4.80 4.00
CA ALA A 28 -14.62 -5.60 5.07
C ALA A 28 -13.96 -6.86 4.49
N ILE A 29 -12.81 -7.23 5.05
CA ILE A 29 -12.00 -8.35 4.56
C ILE A 29 -12.20 -9.60 5.43
N ASP A 30 -12.29 -10.73 4.75
CA ASP A 30 -12.32 -12.09 5.32
C ASP A 30 -11.21 -12.94 4.69
N ASP A 31 -11.15 -14.22 5.04
CA ASP A 31 -10.14 -15.16 4.52
C ASP A 31 -10.10 -15.18 2.99
N THR A 32 -11.26 -15.11 2.33
CA THR A 32 -11.37 -15.11 0.86
C THR A 32 -10.73 -13.86 0.27
N VAL A 33 -11.09 -12.69 0.80
CA VAL A 33 -10.54 -11.40 0.32
C VAL A 33 -9.04 -11.31 0.59
N ILE A 34 -8.59 -11.78 1.77
CA ILE A 34 -7.16 -11.81 2.14
C ILE A 34 -6.38 -12.68 1.13
N GLY A 35 -6.90 -13.87 0.79
CA GLY A 35 -6.29 -14.73 -0.21
C GLY A 35 -6.22 -14.09 -1.58
N LEU A 36 -7.36 -13.57 -2.08
CA LEU A 36 -7.45 -12.91 -3.39
C LEU A 36 -6.55 -11.68 -3.51
N LEU A 37 -6.44 -10.85 -2.46
CA LEU A 37 -5.52 -9.71 -2.45
C LEU A 37 -4.06 -10.17 -2.46
N THR A 38 -3.73 -11.22 -1.70
CA THR A 38 -2.36 -11.79 -1.69
C THR A 38 -1.97 -12.30 -3.07
N ASP A 39 -2.86 -13.04 -3.74
CA ASP A 39 -2.65 -13.57 -5.08
C ASP A 39 -2.53 -12.44 -6.11
N ALA A 40 -3.39 -11.41 -6.00
CA ALA A 40 -3.33 -10.23 -6.85
C ALA A 40 -1.99 -9.51 -6.74
N PHE A 41 -1.54 -9.18 -5.53
CA PHE A 41 -0.28 -8.47 -5.33
C PHE A 41 0.93 -9.31 -5.78
N THR A 42 0.93 -10.60 -5.47
CA THR A 42 1.99 -11.51 -5.90
C THR A 42 2.04 -11.63 -7.43
N GLY A 43 0.89 -11.85 -8.06
CA GLY A 43 0.78 -11.96 -9.52
C GLY A 43 1.17 -10.66 -10.25
N LEU A 44 0.68 -9.51 -9.78
CA LEU A 44 1.03 -8.21 -10.35
C LEU A 44 2.51 -7.85 -10.13
N GLY A 45 3.11 -8.34 -9.04
CA GLY A 45 4.53 -8.14 -8.76
C GLY A 45 5.43 -8.79 -9.81
N VAL A 46 5.10 -9.98 -10.28
CA VAL A 46 5.88 -10.73 -11.29
C VAL A 46 5.45 -10.45 -12.74
N ASP A 47 4.28 -9.85 -12.95
CA ASP A 47 3.79 -9.50 -14.29
C ASP A 47 4.62 -8.36 -14.92
N GLY A 48 5.41 -8.68 -15.94
CA GLY A 48 6.26 -7.72 -16.65
C GLY A 48 5.50 -6.59 -17.35
N ALA A 49 4.20 -6.77 -17.62
CA ALA A 49 3.35 -5.75 -18.23
C ALA A 49 2.74 -4.78 -17.22
N THR A 50 2.85 -5.06 -15.92
CA THR A 50 2.38 -4.15 -14.85
C THR A 50 3.47 -3.14 -14.50
N ARG A 51 3.12 -1.87 -14.47
CA ARG A 51 3.98 -0.73 -14.14
C ARG A 51 3.65 -0.13 -12.78
N ILE A 52 2.38 -0.02 -12.44
CA ILE A 52 1.86 0.64 -11.24
C ILE A 52 0.67 -0.16 -10.74
N VAL A 53 0.50 -0.25 -9.42
CA VAL A 53 -0.70 -0.83 -8.81
C VAL A 53 -1.45 0.24 -8.02
N VAL A 54 -2.74 0.40 -8.29
CA VAL A 54 -3.66 1.26 -7.53
C VAL A 54 -4.58 0.35 -6.72
N LEU A 55 -4.65 0.57 -5.42
CA LEU A 55 -5.57 -0.13 -4.51
C LEU A 55 -6.71 0.81 -4.11
N THR A 56 -7.96 0.36 -4.23
CA THR A 56 -9.14 1.14 -3.85
C THR A 56 -10.27 0.24 -3.35
N GLY A 57 -11.34 0.84 -2.84
CA GLY A 57 -12.59 0.15 -2.49
C GLY A 57 -13.75 0.57 -3.39
N SER A 58 -14.70 -0.33 -3.65
CA SER A 58 -15.94 0.02 -4.33
C SER A 58 -16.92 0.76 -3.40
N GLY A 59 -17.78 1.60 -3.95
CA GLY A 59 -18.77 2.35 -3.18
C GLY A 59 -18.15 3.44 -2.29
N SER A 60 -18.71 3.67 -1.11
CA SER A 60 -18.41 4.81 -0.25
C SER A 60 -17.31 4.59 0.80
N ALA A 61 -16.72 3.41 0.88
CA ALA A 61 -15.66 3.12 1.84
C ALA A 61 -14.44 2.53 1.13
N PHE A 62 -13.26 2.80 1.64
CA PHE A 62 -12.05 2.12 1.21
C PHE A 62 -12.05 0.69 1.77
N CYS A 63 -12.03 0.52 3.09
CA CYS A 63 -12.10 -0.78 3.75
C CYS A 63 -12.44 -0.60 5.24
N ALA A 64 -13.50 -1.25 5.70
CA ALA A 64 -13.98 -1.17 7.09
C ALA A 64 -13.21 -2.08 8.06
N GLY A 65 -12.15 -2.75 7.62
CA GLY A 65 -11.39 -3.69 8.45
C GLY A 65 -11.89 -5.13 8.32
N ALA A 66 -11.85 -5.87 9.41
CA ALA A 66 -12.21 -7.28 9.43
C ALA A 66 -13.72 -7.51 9.31
N ASP A 67 -14.11 -8.55 8.55
CA ASP A 67 -15.50 -8.98 8.42
C ASP A 67 -16.04 -9.55 9.75
N LEU A 68 -17.25 -9.15 10.14
CA LEU A 68 -17.85 -9.55 11.42
C LEU A 68 -18.05 -11.06 11.54
N GLY A 69 -18.42 -11.73 10.43
CA GLY A 69 -18.57 -13.18 10.41
C GLY A 69 -17.24 -13.89 10.61
N TRP A 70 -16.20 -13.39 9.95
CA TRP A 70 -14.85 -13.88 10.14
C TRP A 70 -14.34 -13.64 11.57
N MET A 71 -14.58 -12.46 12.15
CA MET A 71 -14.20 -12.16 13.53
C MET A 71 -14.85 -13.12 14.53
N ARG A 72 -16.14 -13.47 14.34
CA ARG A 72 -16.83 -14.45 15.18
C ARG A 72 -16.19 -15.83 15.12
N ARG A 73 -15.79 -16.28 13.92
CA ARG A 73 -15.06 -17.56 13.76
C ARG A 73 -13.72 -17.53 14.48
N MET A 74 -12.96 -16.46 14.33
CA MET A 74 -11.65 -16.32 14.97
C MET A 74 -11.75 -16.23 16.51
N ALA A 75 -12.79 -15.59 17.04
CA ALA A 75 -13.03 -15.56 18.48
C ALA A 75 -13.33 -16.95 19.09
N ALA A 76 -13.88 -17.88 18.30
CA ALA A 76 -14.14 -19.26 18.70
C ALA A 76 -12.97 -20.21 18.38
N ALA A 77 -11.98 -19.75 17.62
CA ALA A 77 -10.86 -20.56 17.15
C ALA A 77 -9.79 -20.76 18.24
N GLY A 78 -9.05 -21.85 18.14
CA GLY A 78 -7.90 -22.11 19.02
C GLY A 78 -6.68 -21.27 18.64
N GLU A 79 -5.67 -21.27 19.52
CA GLU A 79 -4.43 -20.51 19.35
C GLU A 79 -3.76 -20.77 18.00
N ARG A 80 -3.59 -22.03 17.62
CA ARG A 80 -2.93 -22.42 16.36
C ARG A 80 -3.62 -21.84 15.14
N GLU A 81 -4.95 -21.87 15.12
CA GLU A 81 -5.75 -21.32 14.01
C GLU A 81 -5.69 -19.78 13.99
N ASN A 82 -5.77 -19.14 15.15
CA ASN A 82 -5.61 -17.69 15.27
C ASN A 82 -4.25 -17.21 14.78
N VAL A 83 -3.16 -17.90 15.15
CA VAL A 83 -1.81 -17.59 14.65
C VAL A 83 -1.72 -17.79 13.15
N ALA A 84 -2.28 -18.88 12.60
CA ALA A 84 -2.28 -19.12 11.16
C ALA A 84 -3.02 -18.02 10.41
N SER A 85 -4.20 -17.63 10.87
CA SER A 85 -5.00 -16.56 10.31
C SER A 85 -4.30 -15.19 10.38
N ALA A 86 -3.68 -14.85 11.51
CA ALA A 86 -2.88 -13.62 11.61
C ALA A 86 -1.70 -13.60 10.64
N LYS A 87 -1.07 -14.75 10.39
CA LYS A 87 0.01 -14.87 9.39
C LYS A 87 -0.47 -14.61 7.96
N THR A 88 -1.71 -14.98 7.59
CA THR A 88 -2.23 -14.68 6.25
C THR A 88 -2.43 -13.18 6.04
N ILE A 89 -2.93 -12.46 7.06
CA ILE A 89 -3.03 -10.99 7.01
C ILE A 89 -1.64 -10.36 6.88
N SER A 90 -0.68 -10.81 7.67
CA SER A 90 0.69 -10.31 7.63
C SER A 90 1.34 -10.58 6.26
N ALA A 91 1.08 -11.73 5.65
CA ALA A 91 1.56 -12.08 4.31
C ALA A 91 0.94 -11.18 3.23
N MET A 92 -0.36 -10.90 3.30
CA MET A 92 -1.06 -9.98 2.41
C MET A 92 -0.45 -8.57 2.48
N LEU A 93 -0.29 -8.02 3.69
CA LEU A 93 0.29 -6.69 3.87
C LEU A 93 1.74 -6.63 3.37
N ARG A 94 2.52 -7.67 3.64
CA ARG A 94 3.89 -7.78 3.16
C ARG A 94 3.95 -7.85 1.63
N SER A 95 3.10 -8.66 0.98
CA SER A 95 3.08 -8.77 -0.47
C SER A 95 2.73 -7.44 -1.16
N LEU A 96 1.91 -6.59 -0.53
CA LEU A 96 1.63 -5.23 -0.99
C LEU A 96 2.83 -4.30 -0.76
N ASN A 97 3.40 -4.30 0.45
CA ASN A 97 4.48 -3.40 0.82
C ASN A 97 5.78 -3.69 0.05
N GLU A 98 6.11 -4.98 -0.16
CA GLU A 98 7.30 -5.41 -0.88
C GLU A 98 7.08 -5.55 -2.40
N LEU A 99 5.87 -5.28 -2.90
CA LEU A 99 5.55 -5.36 -4.33
C LEU A 99 6.55 -4.52 -5.13
N PRO A 100 7.31 -5.10 -6.11
CA PRO A 100 8.41 -4.42 -6.79
C PRO A 100 7.95 -3.42 -7.86
N LYS A 101 6.81 -2.80 -7.65
CA LYS A 101 6.20 -1.75 -8.46
C LYS A 101 5.70 -0.65 -7.53
N PRO A 102 5.59 0.61 -7.97
CA PRO A 102 4.92 1.64 -7.20
C PRO A 102 3.47 1.27 -6.92
N THR A 103 3.04 1.50 -5.67
CA THR A 103 1.68 1.26 -5.20
C THR A 103 1.01 2.55 -4.74
N ILE A 104 -0.23 2.79 -5.13
CA ILE A 104 -1.02 3.96 -4.75
C ILE A 104 -2.28 3.49 -4.04
N ALA A 105 -2.50 3.92 -2.80
CA ALA A 105 -3.80 3.84 -2.15
C ALA A 105 -4.68 5.01 -2.61
N ARG A 106 -5.73 4.71 -3.38
CA ARG A 106 -6.80 5.64 -3.73
C ARG A 106 -7.90 5.50 -2.70
N VAL A 107 -7.85 6.35 -1.67
CA VAL A 107 -8.71 6.24 -0.49
C VAL A 107 -10.00 7.03 -0.72
N ASN A 108 -11.04 6.34 -1.19
CA ASN A 108 -12.34 6.91 -1.55
C ASN A 108 -13.30 7.09 -0.36
N GLY A 109 -12.88 6.77 0.86
CA GLY A 109 -13.71 6.88 2.05
C GLY A 109 -13.06 6.27 3.28
N ALA A 110 -13.86 5.82 4.23
CA ALA A 110 -13.37 5.29 5.51
C ALA A 110 -12.39 4.11 5.34
N ALA A 111 -11.31 4.13 6.11
CA ALA A 111 -10.30 3.09 6.20
C ALA A 111 -10.06 2.72 7.67
N TYR A 112 -10.56 1.57 8.13
CA TYR A 112 -10.50 1.17 9.53
C TYR A 112 -9.66 -0.11 9.71
N ALA A 113 -8.94 -0.20 10.82
CA ALA A 113 -8.16 -1.36 11.21
C ALA A 113 -7.27 -1.88 10.06
N ALA A 114 -7.52 -3.07 9.53
CA ALA A 114 -6.80 -3.61 8.37
C ALA A 114 -6.85 -2.67 7.14
N GLY A 115 -7.93 -1.87 6.96
CA GLY A 115 -8.01 -0.86 5.92
C GLY A 115 -6.95 0.24 6.08
N THR A 116 -6.76 0.74 7.31
CA THR A 116 -5.66 1.66 7.63
C THR A 116 -4.30 1.01 7.39
N GLY A 117 -4.17 -0.28 7.71
CA GLY A 117 -2.96 -1.06 7.43
C GLY A 117 -2.65 -1.18 5.94
N LEU A 118 -3.65 -1.40 5.09
CA LEU A 118 -3.49 -1.44 3.63
C LEU A 118 -3.04 -0.08 3.07
N VAL A 119 -3.61 1.03 3.58
CA VAL A 119 -3.15 2.38 3.20
C VAL A 119 -1.69 2.59 3.59
N ALA A 120 -1.30 2.23 4.81
CA ALA A 120 0.07 2.37 5.31
C ALA A 120 1.08 1.45 4.58
N ALA A 121 0.62 0.33 4.02
CA ALA A 121 1.46 -0.61 3.26
C ALA A 121 1.67 -0.19 1.80
N CYS A 122 0.89 0.76 1.27
CA CYS A 122 1.12 1.36 -0.05
C CYS A 122 2.24 2.39 0.01
N ASP A 123 2.93 2.61 -1.14
CA ASP A 123 3.99 3.61 -1.23
C ASP A 123 3.47 5.04 -1.18
N ILE A 124 2.31 5.29 -1.80
CA ILE A 124 1.69 6.61 -1.90
C ILE A 124 0.21 6.47 -1.55
N ALA A 125 -0.33 7.42 -0.80
CA ALA A 125 -1.75 7.47 -0.48
C ALA A 125 -2.36 8.85 -0.82
N VAL A 126 -3.49 8.83 -1.53
CA VAL A 126 -4.33 9.99 -1.80
C VAL A 126 -5.71 9.70 -1.23
N ALA A 127 -6.23 10.59 -0.39
CA ALA A 127 -7.52 10.42 0.26
C ALA A 127 -8.49 11.57 -0.05
N VAL A 128 -9.77 11.25 -0.06
CA VAL A 128 -10.81 12.28 -0.07
C VAL A 128 -10.89 12.99 1.29
N GLU A 129 -11.30 14.26 1.30
CA GLU A 129 -11.41 15.10 2.52
C GLU A 129 -12.28 14.45 3.60
N GLN A 130 -13.34 13.76 3.20
CA GLN A 130 -14.27 13.09 4.11
C GLN A 130 -13.80 11.72 4.58
N ALA A 131 -12.63 11.23 4.15
CA ALA A 131 -12.10 9.96 4.62
C ALA A 131 -11.79 10.02 6.12
N VAL A 132 -12.11 8.93 6.80
CA VAL A 132 -11.87 8.77 8.24
C VAL A 132 -11.05 7.50 8.44
N PHE A 133 -10.03 7.62 9.25
CA PHE A 133 -9.14 6.53 9.61
C PHE A 133 -9.36 6.12 11.07
N SER A 134 -9.18 4.86 11.38
CA SER A 134 -9.21 4.39 12.77
C SER A 134 -8.40 3.12 12.94
N ILE A 135 -7.74 3.01 14.11
CA ILE A 135 -7.01 1.83 14.56
C ILE A 135 -7.75 1.38 15.82
N SER A 136 -8.90 0.76 15.62
CA SER A 136 -9.93 0.61 16.67
C SER A 136 -9.86 -0.71 17.44
N GLU A 137 -8.88 -1.55 17.20
CA GLU A 137 -8.76 -2.89 17.76
C GLU A 137 -8.84 -2.93 19.29
N VAL A 138 -8.26 -1.96 19.97
CA VAL A 138 -8.27 -1.89 21.45
C VAL A 138 -9.68 -1.71 22.04
N ARG A 139 -10.62 -1.14 21.27
CA ARG A 139 -12.01 -0.95 21.72
C ARG A 139 -12.79 -2.26 21.88
N ILE A 140 -12.26 -3.32 21.29
CA ILE A 140 -12.85 -4.68 21.37
C ILE A 140 -11.88 -5.67 22.03
N GLY A 141 -10.87 -5.17 22.77
CA GLY A 141 -9.90 -6.01 23.51
C GLY A 141 -8.84 -6.68 22.63
N LEU A 142 -8.66 -6.21 21.40
CA LEU A 142 -7.62 -6.70 20.48
C LEU A 142 -6.47 -5.68 20.37
N THR A 143 -5.41 -6.07 19.68
CA THR A 143 -4.28 -5.22 19.37
C THR A 143 -4.09 -5.08 17.85
N PRO A 144 -3.65 -3.93 17.32
CA PRO A 144 -3.44 -3.72 15.89
C PRO A 144 -2.14 -4.38 15.40
N SER A 145 -1.90 -5.64 15.81
CA SER A 145 -0.60 -6.30 15.70
C SER A 145 -0.11 -6.44 14.26
N THR A 146 -0.95 -6.93 13.36
CA THR A 146 -0.55 -7.24 11.97
C THR A 146 -0.26 -5.99 11.13
N ILE A 147 -0.95 -4.88 11.42
CA ILE A 147 -0.78 -3.59 10.73
C ILE A 147 0.31 -2.73 11.36
N SER A 148 0.69 -3.02 12.62
CA SER A 148 1.56 -2.15 13.41
C SER A 148 2.89 -1.79 12.74
N PRO A 149 3.63 -2.69 12.06
CA PRO A 149 4.89 -2.33 11.42
C PRO A 149 4.72 -1.21 10.38
N TYR A 150 3.69 -1.29 9.56
CA TYR A 150 3.42 -0.35 8.48
C TYR A 150 2.91 0.99 9.00
N VAL A 151 1.95 0.94 9.94
CA VAL A 151 1.39 2.16 10.53
C VAL A 151 2.44 2.92 11.36
N VAL A 152 3.24 2.22 12.17
CA VAL A 152 4.31 2.87 12.95
C VAL A 152 5.37 3.48 12.03
N ALA A 153 5.70 2.81 10.92
CA ALA A 153 6.62 3.37 9.94
C ALA A 153 6.06 4.65 9.29
N ALA A 154 4.75 4.69 9.00
CA ALA A 154 4.11 5.83 8.36
C ALA A 154 3.93 7.04 9.30
N ILE A 155 3.40 6.84 10.53
CA ILE A 155 3.03 7.95 11.42
C ILE A 155 3.97 8.16 12.61
N GLY A 156 4.99 7.32 12.73
CA GLY A 156 5.95 7.34 13.83
C GLY A 156 5.38 6.79 15.15
N ALA A 157 6.26 6.32 16.03
CA ALA A 157 5.89 5.68 17.29
C ALA A 157 5.08 6.62 18.21
N ARG A 158 5.36 7.92 18.21
CA ARG A 158 4.66 8.88 19.09
C ARG A 158 3.18 9.04 18.73
N ALA A 159 2.86 9.19 17.45
CA ALA A 159 1.48 9.28 17.00
C ALA A 159 0.77 7.92 17.11
N ALA A 160 1.46 6.83 16.76
CA ALA A 160 0.93 5.47 16.90
C ALA A 160 0.50 5.18 18.35
N ARG A 161 1.26 5.59 19.38
CA ARG A 161 0.86 5.43 20.79
C ARG A 161 -0.50 6.06 21.09
N ARG A 162 -0.78 7.27 20.56
CA ARG A 162 -2.10 7.89 20.74
C ARG A 162 -3.20 7.02 20.14
N TYR A 163 -3.13 6.78 18.84
CA TYR A 163 -4.22 6.13 18.10
C TYR A 163 -4.37 4.64 18.40
N PHE A 164 -3.29 3.93 18.72
CA PHE A 164 -3.36 2.52 19.14
C PHE A 164 -3.99 2.36 20.53
N LEU A 165 -3.72 3.29 21.45
CA LEU A 165 -4.23 3.20 22.82
C LEU A 165 -5.65 3.73 22.97
N THR A 166 -6.03 4.75 22.18
CA THR A 166 -7.38 5.34 22.27
C THR A 166 -8.37 4.67 21.32
N GLY A 167 -7.89 4.13 20.19
CA GLY A 167 -8.74 3.66 19.10
C GLY A 167 -9.62 4.76 18.50
N GLU A 168 -9.33 6.03 18.80
CA GLU A 168 -10.12 7.15 18.28
C GLU A 168 -10.00 7.29 16.76
N PRO A 169 -11.06 7.68 16.07
CA PRO A 169 -10.98 8.02 14.66
C PRO A 169 -10.21 9.33 14.46
N PHE A 170 -9.57 9.48 13.30
CA PHE A 170 -8.89 10.71 12.88
C PHE A 170 -9.21 11.04 11.41
N SER A 171 -9.17 12.33 11.11
CA SER A 171 -9.55 12.86 9.81
C SER A 171 -8.49 12.61 8.73
N ALA A 172 -8.85 12.78 7.46
CA ALA A 172 -7.90 12.80 6.35
C ALA A 172 -6.81 13.88 6.52
N ALA A 173 -7.19 15.05 7.02
CA ALA A 173 -6.25 16.14 7.32
C ALA A 173 -5.24 15.74 8.41
N ASP A 174 -5.69 15.05 9.47
CA ASP A 174 -4.80 14.51 10.50
C ASP A 174 -3.91 13.42 9.92
N ALA A 175 -4.47 12.51 9.11
CA ALA A 175 -3.71 11.46 8.45
C ALA A 175 -2.58 12.02 7.56
N SER A 176 -2.85 13.12 6.84
CA SER A 176 -1.83 13.81 6.04
C SER A 176 -0.75 14.45 6.91
N ARG A 177 -1.15 15.16 7.98
CA ARG A 177 -0.20 15.78 8.91
C ARG A 177 0.72 14.76 9.58
N LEU A 178 0.22 13.55 9.79
CA LEU A 178 0.96 12.45 10.41
C LEU A 178 1.82 11.65 9.42
N GLY A 179 1.64 11.84 8.12
CA GLY A 179 2.39 11.12 7.08
C GLY A 179 1.74 9.82 6.60
N LEU A 180 0.54 9.47 7.08
CA LEU A 180 -0.20 8.29 6.58
C LEU A 180 -0.73 8.53 5.16
N VAL A 181 -1.14 9.76 4.85
CA VAL A 181 -1.67 10.18 3.56
C VAL A 181 -0.82 11.31 3.01
N HIS A 182 -0.43 11.22 1.74
CA HIS A 182 0.43 12.21 1.09
C HIS A 182 -0.36 13.40 0.54
N GLN A 183 -1.60 13.17 0.10
CA GLN A 183 -2.45 14.20 -0.47
C GLN A 183 -3.91 14.00 -0.06
N VAL A 184 -4.57 15.09 0.32
CA VAL A 184 -6.01 15.14 0.62
C VAL A 184 -6.67 16.04 -0.38
N VAL A 185 -7.75 15.56 -1.00
CA VAL A 185 -8.45 16.26 -2.09
C VAL A 185 -9.97 16.15 -1.94
N ALA A 186 -10.71 17.04 -2.58
CA ALA A 186 -12.15 16.87 -2.74
C ALA A 186 -12.46 15.57 -3.49
N GLU A 187 -13.63 14.97 -3.22
CA GLU A 187 -14.03 13.70 -3.84
C GLU A 187 -13.98 13.76 -5.37
N SER A 188 -14.45 14.85 -5.96
CA SER A 188 -14.44 15.07 -7.40
C SER A 188 -13.03 15.21 -8.01
N ALA A 189 -12.01 15.47 -7.19
CA ALA A 189 -10.62 15.62 -7.63
C ALA A 189 -9.78 14.35 -7.42
N LEU A 190 -10.31 13.32 -6.77
CA LEU A 190 -9.55 12.13 -6.39
C LEU A 190 -8.92 11.42 -7.60
N ASP A 191 -9.71 11.18 -8.64
CA ASP A 191 -9.23 10.50 -9.85
C ASP A 191 -8.15 11.32 -10.56
N GLY A 192 -8.33 12.63 -10.66
CA GLY A 192 -7.34 13.53 -11.27
C GLY A 192 -6.02 13.58 -10.50
N ALA A 193 -6.07 13.54 -9.16
CA ALA A 193 -4.88 13.51 -8.32
C ALA A 193 -4.12 12.19 -8.47
N VAL A 194 -4.82 11.07 -8.49
CA VAL A 194 -4.22 9.74 -8.70
C VAL A 194 -3.62 9.65 -10.11
N GLU A 195 -4.32 10.13 -11.14
CA GLU A 195 -3.84 10.13 -12.52
C GLU A 195 -2.57 10.98 -12.69
N SER A 196 -2.48 12.12 -12.01
CA SER A 196 -1.27 12.96 -12.01
C SER A 196 -0.06 12.21 -11.43
N LEU A 197 -0.25 11.46 -10.35
CA LEU A 197 0.80 10.60 -9.77
C LEU A 197 1.18 9.47 -10.72
N ILE A 198 0.19 8.81 -11.35
CA ILE A 198 0.42 7.77 -12.35
C ILE A 198 1.27 8.31 -13.50
N ALA A 199 0.92 9.47 -14.06
CA ALA A 199 1.70 10.10 -15.13
C ALA A 199 3.15 10.37 -14.71
N THR A 200 3.36 10.85 -13.49
CA THR A 200 4.69 11.08 -12.91
C THR A 200 5.47 9.78 -12.76
N LEU A 201 4.84 8.74 -12.21
CA LEU A 201 5.47 7.43 -12.02
C LEU A 201 5.82 6.75 -13.35
N LEU A 202 4.94 6.84 -14.36
CA LEU A 202 5.20 6.28 -15.68
C LEU A 202 6.37 6.94 -16.40
N ALA A 203 6.74 8.19 -16.04
CA ALA A 203 7.91 8.85 -16.55
C ALA A 203 9.24 8.28 -16.00
N GLY A 204 9.19 7.56 -14.87
CA GLY A 204 10.36 6.92 -14.25
C GLY A 204 10.67 5.54 -14.85
N GLY A 205 11.94 5.13 -14.79
CA GLY A 205 12.37 3.80 -15.18
C GLY A 205 11.83 2.73 -14.23
N PRO A 206 11.15 1.68 -14.72
CA PRO A 206 10.48 0.69 -13.88
C PRO A 206 11.44 -0.07 -12.95
N GLN A 207 12.63 -0.44 -13.43
CA GLN A 207 13.61 -1.12 -12.59
C GLN A 207 14.24 -0.17 -11.57
N SER A 208 14.45 1.09 -11.94
CA SER A 208 14.97 2.11 -11.02
C SER A 208 13.98 2.42 -9.91
N GLN A 209 12.68 2.45 -10.20
CA GLN A 209 11.63 2.59 -9.18
C GLN A 209 11.60 1.40 -8.22
N SER A 210 11.67 0.18 -8.73
CA SER A 210 11.76 -1.02 -7.91
C SER A 210 12.99 -1.01 -6.99
N ARG A 211 14.16 -0.63 -7.54
CA ARG A 211 15.40 -0.50 -6.76
C ARG A 211 15.33 0.60 -5.72
N ALA A 212 14.74 1.76 -6.06
CA ALA A 212 14.55 2.87 -5.12
C ALA A 212 13.64 2.47 -3.94
N LYS A 213 12.55 1.77 -4.22
CA LYS A 213 11.65 1.24 -3.18
C LYS A 213 12.40 0.29 -2.24
N ARG A 214 13.16 -0.64 -2.78
CA ARG A 214 13.99 -1.56 -1.99
C ARG A 214 15.07 -0.82 -1.21
N LEU A 215 15.74 0.16 -1.82
CA LEU A 215 16.78 0.96 -1.16
C LEU A 215 16.23 1.69 0.07
N ILE A 216 15.00 2.24 -0.01
CA ILE A 216 14.35 2.87 1.14
C ILE A 216 14.23 1.87 2.31
N ALA A 217 13.79 0.64 2.05
CA ALA A 217 13.69 -0.40 3.08
C ALA A 217 15.08 -0.80 3.62
N ASP A 218 16.08 -0.86 2.76
CA ASP A 218 17.44 -1.25 3.13
C ASP A 218 18.17 -0.21 3.98
N VAL A 219 17.83 1.09 3.87
CA VAL A 219 18.49 2.19 4.60
C VAL A 219 17.71 2.71 5.80
N ALA A 220 16.38 2.53 5.82
CA ALA A 220 15.52 3.10 6.85
C ALA A 220 15.93 2.62 8.25
N GLY A 221 16.15 3.58 9.17
CA GLY A 221 16.46 3.31 10.59
C GLY A 221 17.85 2.72 10.86
N ARG A 222 18.72 2.62 9.86
CA ARG A 222 20.10 2.15 10.03
C ARG A 222 21.07 3.30 10.32
N PRO A 223 22.11 3.07 11.14
CA PRO A 223 23.18 4.04 11.29
C PRO A 223 23.96 4.17 9.98
N VAL A 224 24.51 5.38 9.74
CA VAL A 224 25.40 5.61 8.59
C VAL A 224 26.81 5.16 8.99
N ASP A 225 27.17 3.97 8.53
CA ASP A 225 28.47 3.32 8.75
C ASP A 225 29.04 2.81 7.43
N ASP A 226 30.28 2.31 7.44
CA ASP A 226 30.99 1.79 6.26
C ASP A 226 30.18 0.70 5.54
N ALA A 227 29.42 -0.11 6.26
CA ALA A 227 28.58 -1.16 5.68
C ALA A 227 27.40 -0.56 4.90
N LEU A 228 26.76 0.48 5.44
CA LEU A 228 25.69 1.19 4.75
C LEU A 228 26.23 1.99 3.56
N GLU A 229 27.38 2.65 3.69
CA GLU A 229 28.06 3.34 2.59
C GLU A 229 28.38 2.36 1.44
N MET A 230 28.93 1.21 1.75
CA MET A 230 29.22 0.18 0.75
C MET A 230 27.95 -0.32 0.06
N LEU A 231 26.85 -0.54 0.81
CA LEU A 231 25.55 -0.94 0.26
C LEU A 231 25.03 0.10 -0.73
N THR A 232 25.02 1.37 -0.36
CA THR A 232 24.51 2.45 -1.21
C THR A 232 25.40 2.70 -2.42
N ALA A 233 26.74 2.61 -2.26
CA ALA A 233 27.70 2.70 -3.37
C ALA A 233 27.49 1.57 -4.40
N ARG A 234 27.29 0.32 -3.95
CA ARG A 234 26.96 -0.81 -4.83
C ARG A 234 25.62 -0.59 -5.52
N SER A 235 24.60 -0.17 -4.81
CA SER A 235 23.26 0.08 -5.37
C SER A 235 23.29 1.03 -6.56
N ILE A 236 23.99 2.18 -6.43
CA ILE A 236 24.08 3.14 -7.54
C ILE A 236 25.00 2.62 -8.67
N ALA A 237 26.07 1.89 -8.36
CA ALA A 237 26.94 1.31 -9.37
C ALA A 237 26.19 0.29 -10.24
N ASP A 238 25.41 -0.61 -9.60
CA ASP A 238 24.58 -1.59 -10.28
C ASP A 238 23.47 -0.94 -11.13
N ALA A 239 22.88 0.14 -10.62
CA ALA A 239 21.89 0.89 -11.38
C ALA A 239 22.49 1.50 -12.64
N ARG A 240 23.66 2.14 -12.54
CA ARG A 240 24.40 2.72 -13.68
C ARG A 240 24.84 1.68 -14.71
N ALA A 241 25.24 0.49 -14.26
CA ALA A 241 25.67 -0.61 -15.12
C ALA A 241 24.50 -1.31 -15.81
N SER A 242 23.26 -1.14 -15.32
CA SER A 242 22.07 -1.82 -15.89
C SER A 242 21.72 -1.29 -17.29
N PRO A 243 21.03 -2.10 -18.12
CA PRO A 243 20.52 -1.61 -19.42
C PRO A 243 19.63 -0.37 -19.29
N GLU A 244 18.73 -0.35 -18.28
CA GLU A 244 17.85 0.80 -18.02
C GLU A 244 18.64 2.05 -17.60
N GLY A 245 19.65 1.90 -16.74
CA GLY A 245 20.49 3.01 -16.32
C GLY A 245 21.28 3.60 -17.48
N ARG A 246 21.86 2.76 -18.33
CA ARG A 246 22.58 3.21 -19.55
C ARG A 246 21.66 3.93 -20.53
N GLU A 247 20.47 3.36 -20.80
CA GLU A 247 19.47 4.00 -21.66
C GLU A 247 19.03 5.35 -21.10
N GLY A 248 18.73 5.43 -19.80
CA GLY A 248 18.31 6.67 -19.16
C GLY A 248 19.36 7.76 -19.23
N ILE A 249 20.62 7.43 -18.94
CA ILE A 249 21.75 8.37 -19.04
C ILE A 249 21.93 8.83 -20.50
N GLN A 250 21.92 7.91 -21.44
CA GLN A 250 22.09 8.25 -22.86
C GLN A 250 20.93 9.11 -23.37
N ALA A 251 19.69 8.76 -23.05
CA ALA A 251 18.52 9.57 -23.42
C ALA A 251 18.59 10.99 -22.86
N PHE A 252 19.06 11.15 -21.61
CA PHE A 252 19.26 12.47 -21.00
C PHE A 252 20.32 13.30 -21.73
N LEU A 253 21.47 12.71 -22.05
CA LEU A 253 22.56 13.39 -22.79
C LEU A 253 22.12 13.80 -24.20
N ASP A 254 21.35 12.91 -24.87
CA ASP A 254 20.81 13.16 -26.21
C ASP A 254 19.58 14.07 -26.24
N LYS A 255 19.09 14.52 -25.06
CA LYS A 255 17.87 15.33 -24.91
C LYS A 255 16.62 14.69 -25.56
N ARG A 256 16.51 13.37 -25.52
CA ARG A 256 15.36 12.58 -25.99
C ARG A 256 14.63 11.90 -24.83
N LYS A 257 13.43 11.40 -25.11
CA LYS A 257 12.72 10.55 -24.15
C LYS A 257 13.39 9.16 -24.07
N PRO A 258 13.48 8.57 -22.86
CA PRO A 258 13.96 7.19 -22.71
C PRO A 258 12.92 6.19 -23.23
N ALA A 259 13.35 4.97 -23.53
CA ALA A 259 12.54 3.94 -24.19
C ALA A 259 11.31 3.48 -23.39
N TRP A 260 11.24 3.75 -22.09
CA TRP A 260 10.09 3.40 -21.23
C TRP A 260 9.01 4.50 -21.14
N ARG A 261 9.17 5.61 -21.86
CA ARG A 261 8.32 6.81 -21.74
C ARG A 261 7.51 7.11 -23.02
#